data_c636a010578877e925345f10d43cc4ce
#
_entry.id   c636a010578877e925345f10d43cc4ce
#
_cell.length_a   1.000
_cell.length_b   1.000
_cell.length_c   1.000
_cell.angle_alpha   90.00
_cell.angle_beta   90.00
_cell.angle_gamma   90.00
#
_symmetry.space_group_name_H-M   'P 1'
#
loop_
_entity.id
_entity.type
_entity.pdbx_description
1 polymer ?
#
loop_
_entity_poly.entity_id
_entity_poly.type
_entity_poly.pdbx_seq_one_letter_code
_entity_poly.pdbx_strand_id
1 'polypeptide(L)'
;GDGVRNEGFWGIHVVNGRTYKLSFWIKGSPAYKGVLTAELQTEGGQSLGSRELTVDVGSEWTKLTVEITAMGEARDGWFALKGSVSGTVVLDMVSLFPPTYKGRDNGCRIDLAEKLEAMKPSFVRFPGGCYVEGFYANGKTNRFEWKNTIGPIEERPGHMNQNWGYRVSDGFGFHEMLQLTEDLGAEPLFVVNMGMGHAWVEDYTRIDEYIQEALDCLLYTSDAADEA
;
A
#
# COMPACT_ATOMS: atom_id res chain seq x y z
N GLY A 1 -10.35 24.08 13.84
CA GLY A 1 -11.26 23.06 13.27
C GLY A 1 -10.94 21.70 13.84
N ASP A 2 -11.95 20.86 13.92
CA ASP A 2 -11.79 19.47 14.32
C ASP A 2 -11.24 18.66 13.16
N GLY A 3 -10.53 17.58 13.46
CA GLY A 3 -9.92 16.75 12.42
C GLY A 3 -9.31 15.50 12.98
N VAL A 4 -8.68 14.76 12.08
CA VAL A 4 -7.89 13.57 12.40
C VAL A 4 -6.43 13.82 12.07
N ARG A 5 -5.54 13.16 12.80
CA ARG A 5 -4.11 13.18 12.51
C ARG A 5 -3.50 11.81 12.68
N ASN A 6 -2.41 11.59 11.97
CA ASN A 6 -1.64 10.37 12.01
C ASN A 6 -0.16 10.72 12.22
N GLU A 7 0.44 10.11 13.22
CA GLU A 7 1.85 10.31 13.59
C GLU A 7 2.81 9.44 12.79
N GLY A 8 2.26 8.57 11.91
CA GLY A 8 3.07 7.56 11.25
C GLY A 8 3.55 6.47 12.22
N PHE A 9 4.42 5.61 11.72
CA PHE A 9 5.13 4.63 12.53
C PHE A 9 6.56 5.16 12.76
N TRP A 10 6.80 5.73 13.95
CA TRP A 10 8.01 6.51 14.31
C TRP A 10 8.17 7.83 13.55
N GLY A 11 7.05 8.49 13.22
CA GLY A 11 7.01 9.75 12.51
C GLY A 11 6.96 9.59 10.98
N ILE A 12 6.53 10.66 10.34
CA ILE A 12 6.55 10.81 8.88
C ILE A 12 7.75 11.68 8.52
N HIS A 13 8.69 11.13 7.74
CA HIS A 13 9.85 11.91 7.29
C HIS A 13 9.43 12.93 6.24
N VAL A 14 9.26 14.17 6.67
CA VAL A 14 8.96 15.31 5.80
C VAL A 14 10.26 15.98 5.38
N VAL A 15 10.45 16.14 4.07
CA VAL A 15 11.65 16.75 3.49
C VAL A 15 11.27 18.03 2.75
N ASN A 16 11.94 19.12 3.07
CA ASN A 16 11.70 20.41 2.46
C ASN A 16 11.80 20.35 0.93
N GLY A 17 10.83 20.95 0.24
CA GLY A 17 10.74 20.98 -1.22
C GLY A 17 10.19 19.71 -1.86
N ARG A 18 9.97 18.63 -1.11
CA ARG A 18 9.31 17.42 -1.65
C ARG A 18 7.80 17.59 -1.73
N THR A 19 7.22 17.03 -2.79
CA THR A 19 5.77 16.97 -2.97
C THR A 19 5.26 15.58 -2.59
N TYR A 20 4.28 15.55 -1.70
CA TYR A 20 3.63 14.36 -1.18
C TYR A 20 2.27 14.20 -1.84
N LYS A 21 1.98 13.01 -2.37
CA LYS A 21 0.68 12.66 -2.97
C LYS A 21 -0.21 12.08 -1.88
N LEU A 22 -1.26 12.81 -1.53
CA LEU A 22 -2.32 12.34 -0.64
C LEU A 22 -3.47 11.82 -1.49
N SER A 23 -4.00 10.65 -1.15
CA SER A 23 -5.27 10.15 -1.66
C SER A 23 -6.09 9.53 -0.55
N PHE A 24 -7.40 9.62 -0.65
CA PHE A 24 -8.33 9.00 0.31
C PHE A 24 -9.73 8.90 -0.30
N TRP A 25 -10.50 7.96 0.21
CA TRP A 25 -11.92 7.88 -0.06
C TRP A 25 -12.70 8.60 1.04
N ILE A 26 -13.75 9.33 0.64
CA ILE A 26 -14.58 10.13 1.55
C ILE A 26 -16.04 10.03 1.17
N LYS A 27 -16.91 10.02 2.17
CA LYS A 27 -18.35 10.26 2.02
C LYS A 27 -18.90 11.07 3.19
N GLY A 28 -19.99 11.80 2.96
CA GLY A 28 -20.74 12.53 3.99
C GLY A 28 -21.84 11.67 4.62
N SER A 29 -22.19 11.97 5.87
CA SER A 29 -23.32 11.31 6.55
C SER A 29 -23.95 12.25 7.59
N PRO A 30 -25.00 13.01 7.26
CA PRO A 30 -25.53 13.30 5.91
C PRO A 30 -24.53 14.01 5.00
N ALA A 31 -24.94 14.45 3.80
CA ALA A 31 -24.05 15.15 2.87
C ALA A 31 -23.21 16.23 3.57
N TYR A 32 -21.93 16.29 3.23
CA TYR A 32 -21.00 17.27 3.78
C TYR A 32 -20.49 18.20 2.70
N LYS A 33 -20.56 19.51 2.98
CA LYS A 33 -20.04 20.56 2.10
C LYS A 33 -19.20 21.53 2.88
N GLY A 34 -17.92 21.64 2.52
CA GLY A 34 -16.98 22.49 3.24
C GLY A 34 -15.58 22.45 2.64
N VAL A 35 -14.62 22.92 3.41
CA VAL A 35 -13.21 22.85 3.06
C VAL A 35 -12.52 21.89 4.03
N LEU A 36 -11.76 20.95 3.46
CA LEU A 36 -10.81 20.14 4.22
C LEU A 36 -9.40 20.70 4.00
N THR A 37 -8.64 20.83 5.08
CA THR A 37 -7.22 21.19 5.02
C THR A 37 -6.37 19.96 5.30
N ALA A 38 -5.64 19.50 4.29
CA ALA A 38 -4.63 18.47 4.42
C ALA A 38 -3.27 19.11 4.73
N GLU A 39 -2.60 18.68 5.79
CA GLU A 39 -1.44 19.38 6.31
C GLU A 39 -0.35 18.40 6.79
N LEU A 40 0.89 18.70 6.41
CA LEU A 40 2.09 18.12 7.00
C LEU A 40 2.51 19.00 8.18
N GLN A 41 2.78 18.40 9.33
CA GLN A 41 3.08 19.10 10.57
C GLN A 41 4.31 18.52 11.27
N THR A 42 4.92 19.32 12.14
CA THR A 42 5.78 18.78 13.20
C THR A 42 4.93 18.10 14.28
N GLU A 43 5.52 17.33 15.17
CA GLU A 43 4.87 16.79 16.37
C GLU A 43 4.16 17.89 17.19
N GLY A 44 4.78 19.06 17.31
CA GLY A 44 4.22 20.25 17.99
C GLY A 44 3.09 20.95 17.24
N GLY A 45 2.70 20.48 16.05
CA GLY A 45 1.61 21.04 15.26
C GLY A 45 1.98 22.24 14.39
N GLN A 46 3.25 22.58 14.25
CA GLN A 46 3.70 23.59 13.30
C GLN A 46 3.52 23.09 11.87
N SER A 47 2.93 23.89 11.00
CA SER A 47 2.73 23.54 9.59
C SER A 47 4.05 23.47 8.84
N LEU A 48 4.23 22.37 8.10
CA LEU A 48 5.33 22.15 7.17
C LEU A 48 4.88 22.20 5.72
N GLY A 49 3.59 22.37 5.47
CA GLY A 49 2.97 22.47 4.16
C GLY A 49 1.52 22.02 4.23
N SER A 50 0.65 22.68 3.50
CA SER A 50 -0.77 22.38 3.51
C SER A 50 -1.43 22.56 2.16
N ARG A 51 -2.60 21.94 2.01
CA ARG A 51 -3.48 22.11 0.85
C ARG A 51 -4.93 22.10 1.29
N GLU A 52 -5.71 23.04 0.76
CA GLU A 52 -7.15 23.07 0.94
C GLU A 52 -7.85 22.33 -0.21
N LEU A 53 -8.89 21.58 0.14
CA LEU A 53 -9.76 20.88 -0.79
C LEU A 53 -11.20 21.34 -0.51
N THR A 54 -11.86 21.91 -1.51
CA THR A 54 -13.30 22.11 -1.46
C THR A 54 -14.00 20.78 -1.68
N VAL A 55 -14.82 20.37 -0.74
CA VAL A 55 -15.49 19.08 -0.70
C VAL A 55 -17.00 19.28 -0.71
N ASP A 56 -17.67 18.54 -1.59
CA ASP A 56 -19.13 18.44 -1.66
C ASP A 56 -19.47 16.96 -1.91
N VAL A 57 -19.70 16.20 -0.82
CA VAL A 57 -19.85 14.74 -0.85
C VAL A 57 -21.14 14.31 -0.17
N GLY A 58 -21.83 13.39 -0.84
CA GLY A 58 -23.02 12.72 -0.33
C GLY A 58 -22.70 11.38 0.34
N SER A 59 -23.66 10.46 0.29
CA SER A 59 -23.57 9.11 0.85
C SER A 59 -22.63 8.16 0.09
N GLU A 60 -22.33 8.50 -1.17
CA GLU A 60 -21.49 7.67 -2.02
C GLU A 60 -20.02 7.98 -1.82
N TRP A 61 -19.18 6.92 -1.90
CA TRP A 61 -17.76 7.07 -1.80
C TRP A 61 -17.17 7.85 -2.99
N THR A 62 -16.37 8.85 -2.69
CA THR A 62 -15.64 9.68 -3.66
C THR A 62 -14.16 9.62 -3.35
N LYS A 63 -13.33 9.30 -4.34
CA LYS A 63 -11.87 9.34 -4.19
C LYS A 63 -11.35 10.74 -4.46
N LEU A 64 -10.60 11.28 -3.52
CA LEU A 64 -9.92 12.56 -3.65
C LEU A 64 -8.41 12.34 -3.67
N THR A 65 -7.73 13.12 -4.50
CA THR A 65 -6.26 13.12 -4.59
C THR A 65 -5.78 14.56 -4.60
N VAL A 66 -4.72 14.83 -3.85
CA VAL A 66 -4.11 16.15 -3.77
C VAL A 66 -2.62 16.06 -3.50
N GLU A 67 -1.87 17.04 -3.97
CA GLU A 67 -0.44 17.15 -3.73
C GLU A 67 -0.14 18.25 -2.70
N ILE A 68 0.75 17.93 -1.76
CA ILE A 68 1.21 18.84 -0.72
C ILE A 68 2.72 18.98 -0.84
N THR A 69 3.18 20.17 -1.19
CA THR A 69 4.62 20.47 -1.21
C THR A 69 5.06 20.90 0.18
N ALA A 70 6.05 20.22 0.72
CA ALA A 70 6.64 20.59 2.02
C ALA A 70 7.48 21.85 1.90
N MET A 71 7.27 22.78 2.83
CA MET A 71 8.00 24.05 2.96
C MET A 71 8.88 24.08 4.21
N GLY A 72 9.11 22.93 4.81
CA GLY A 72 9.95 22.69 5.96
C GLY A 72 10.25 21.21 6.10
N GLU A 73 11.04 20.84 7.10
CA GLU A 73 11.44 19.45 7.29
C GLU A 73 11.21 18.98 8.73
N ALA A 74 10.92 17.69 8.88
CA ALA A 74 10.86 16.98 10.15
C ALA A 74 11.14 15.49 9.92
N ARG A 75 11.83 14.84 10.85
CA ARG A 75 12.05 13.39 10.81
C ARG A 75 10.86 12.63 11.39
N ASP A 76 10.16 13.26 12.31
CA ASP A 76 9.04 12.79 13.12
C ASP A 76 7.77 13.60 12.84
N GLY A 77 7.57 14.00 11.59
CA GLY A 77 6.40 14.75 11.16
C GLY A 77 5.11 13.96 11.28
N TRP A 78 4.02 14.70 11.26
CA TRP A 78 2.65 14.19 11.35
C TRP A 78 1.84 14.62 10.13
N PHE A 79 0.83 13.86 9.81
CA PHE A 79 -0.19 14.24 8.84
C PHE A 79 -1.48 14.59 9.55
N ALA A 80 -2.14 15.67 9.14
CA ALA A 80 -3.45 16.09 9.66
C ALA A 80 -4.44 16.37 8.52
N LEU A 81 -5.70 16.00 8.74
CA LEU A 81 -6.83 16.38 7.89
C LEU A 81 -7.87 17.07 8.76
N LYS A 82 -8.14 18.35 8.51
CA LYS A 82 -8.99 19.23 9.33
C LYS A 82 -10.20 19.70 8.54
N GLY A 83 -11.38 19.72 9.16
CA GLY A 83 -12.60 20.25 8.57
C GLY A 83 -12.85 21.71 8.94
N SER A 84 -13.40 22.49 8.02
CA SER A 84 -13.73 23.91 8.24
C SER A 84 -15.14 24.15 8.79
N VAL A 85 -16.03 23.18 8.64
CA VAL A 85 -17.44 23.29 9.06
C VAL A 85 -17.85 22.05 9.87
N SER A 86 -18.90 22.20 10.68
CA SER A 86 -19.49 21.09 11.41
C SER A 86 -20.17 20.10 10.48
N GLY A 87 -20.00 18.83 10.75
CA GLY A 87 -20.59 17.73 9.98
C GLY A 87 -19.86 16.42 10.23
N THR A 88 -20.36 15.35 9.61
CA THR A 88 -19.74 14.04 9.72
C THR A 88 -19.25 13.58 8.36
N VAL A 89 -18.00 13.20 8.29
CA VAL A 89 -17.40 12.52 7.13
C VAL A 89 -16.87 11.17 7.56
N VAL A 90 -16.96 10.20 6.66
CA VAL A 90 -16.33 8.90 6.80
C VAL A 90 -15.16 8.85 5.83
N LEU A 91 -14.01 8.47 6.32
CA LEU A 91 -12.76 8.36 5.54
C LEU A 91 -12.34 6.91 5.45
N ASP A 92 -11.78 6.53 4.31
CA ASP A 92 -11.17 5.23 4.09
C ASP A 92 -9.96 5.35 3.19
N MET A 93 -9.07 4.34 3.23
CA MET A 93 -7.88 4.22 2.38
C MET A 93 -7.03 5.50 2.32
N VAL A 94 -6.85 6.16 3.46
CA VAL A 94 -6.02 7.37 3.54
C VAL A 94 -4.56 7.00 3.31
N SER A 95 -3.98 7.54 2.24
CA SER A 95 -2.64 7.22 1.76
C SER A 95 -1.85 8.49 1.50
N LEU A 96 -0.64 8.59 2.04
CA LEU A 96 0.28 9.69 1.84
C LEU A 96 1.63 9.16 1.35
N PHE A 97 1.94 9.38 0.08
CA PHE A 97 3.19 8.94 -0.53
C PHE A 97 4.16 10.11 -0.77
N PRO A 98 5.44 9.99 -0.37
CA PRO A 98 6.50 10.82 -0.92
C PRO A 98 6.76 10.45 -2.40
N PRO A 99 7.63 11.16 -3.12
CA PRO A 99 8.13 10.68 -4.40
C PRO A 99 8.71 9.27 -4.28
N THR A 100 8.37 8.43 -5.24
CA THR A 100 8.77 7.02 -5.28
C THR A 100 9.86 6.77 -6.30
N TYR A 101 10.58 5.68 -6.15
CA TYR A 101 11.61 5.25 -7.10
C TYR A 101 10.99 5.09 -8.50
N LYS A 102 11.64 5.71 -9.51
CA LYS A 102 11.17 5.80 -10.89
C LYS A 102 9.74 6.34 -11.06
N GLY A 103 9.21 7.03 -10.06
CA GLY A 103 7.87 7.63 -10.10
C GLY A 103 6.71 6.62 -10.10
N ARG A 104 6.95 5.37 -9.72
CA ARG A 104 5.93 4.33 -9.71
C ARG A 104 4.84 4.63 -8.69
N ASP A 105 3.58 4.50 -9.09
CA ASP A 105 2.47 4.51 -8.15
C ASP A 105 2.61 3.36 -7.16
N ASN A 106 2.35 3.63 -5.88
CA ASN A 106 2.54 2.66 -4.80
C ASN A 106 3.96 2.07 -4.72
N GLY A 107 4.95 2.81 -5.21
CA GLY A 107 6.32 2.36 -5.40
C GLY A 107 7.18 2.42 -4.13
N CYS A 108 8.43 2.04 -4.31
CA CYS A 108 9.40 1.94 -3.24
C CYS A 108 10.04 3.30 -2.90
N ARG A 109 10.65 3.38 -1.71
CA ARG A 109 11.50 4.49 -1.30
C ARG A 109 12.70 4.60 -2.23
N ILE A 110 12.94 5.82 -2.72
CA ILE A 110 14.05 6.11 -3.65
C ILE A 110 15.40 5.69 -3.07
N ASP A 111 15.70 6.13 -1.85
CA ASP A 111 17.00 5.91 -1.20
C ASP A 111 17.34 4.43 -0.96
N LEU A 112 16.34 3.57 -0.77
CA LEU A 112 16.53 2.14 -0.60
C LEU A 112 16.60 1.42 -1.96
N ALA A 113 15.73 1.77 -2.89
CA ALA A 113 15.70 1.16 -4.21
C ALA A 113 16.97 1.46 -5.02
N GLU A 114 17.50 2.69 -4.93
CA GLU A 114 18.81 3.05 -5.54
C GLU A 114 19.97 2.20 -4.99
N LYS A 115 19.94 1.85 -3.70
CA LYS A 115 20.97 0.96 -3.13
C LYS A 115 20.83 -0.48 -3.65
N LEU A 116 19.61 -0.96 -3.81
CA LEU A 116 19.36 -2.26 -4.41
C LEU A 116 19.79 -2.28 -5.88
N GLU A 117 19.46 -1.24 -6.65
CA GLU A 117 19.90 -1.09 -8.04
C GLU A 117 21.43 -1.07 -8.16
N ALA A 118 22.10 -0.35 -7.27
CA ALA A 118 23.58 -0.28 -7.25
C ALA A 118 24.23 -1.65 -6.96
N MET A 119 23.54 -2.58 -6.30
CA MET A 119 24.01 -3.96 -6.10
C MET A 119 23.97 -4.78 -7.38
N LYS A 120 23.21 -4.36 -8.39
CA LYS A 120 23.00 -5.05 -9.67
C LYS A 120 22.61 -6.52 -9.48
N PRO A 121 21.51 -6.80 -8.76
CA PRO A 121 21.08 -8.18 -8.52
C PRO A 121 20.74 -8.86 -9.85
N SER A 122 21.14 -10.13 -10.00
CA SER A 122 20.77 -10.93 -11.17
C SER A 122 19.32 -11.39 -11.09
N PHE A 123 18.77 -11.55 -9.89
CA PHE A 123 17.38 -11.93 -9.64
C PHE A 123 16.89 -11.40 -8.31
N VAL A 124 15.57 -11.31 -8.18
CA VAL A 124 14.89 -11.00 -6.90
C VAL A 124 13.92 -12.15 -6.58
N ARG A 125 14.12 -12.79 -5.44
CA ARG A 125 13.23 -13.85 -4.95
C ARG A 125 12.16 -13.27 -4.05
N PHE A 126 10.88 -13.49 -4.41
CA PHE A 126 9.73 -13.04 -3.63
C PHE A 126 8.51 -13.95 -3.83
N PRO A 127 7.46 -13.88 -2.96
CA PRO A 127 7.48 -13.28 -1.63
C PRO A 127 8.26 -14.13 -0.63
N GLY A 128 8.48 -15.37 -0.93
CA GLY A 128 9.34 -16.34 -0.23
C GLY A 128 8.84 -16.84 1.11
N GLY A 129 9.33 -18.00 1.49
CA GLY A 129 9.28 -18.66 2.78
C GLY A 129 7.98 -18.53 3.57
N CYS A 130 8.15 -18.17 4.83
CA CYS A 130 7.05 -18.04 5.79
C CYS A 130 5.88 -17.19 5.32
N TYR A 131 6.13 -16.17 4.51
CA TYR A 131 5.08 -15.28 4.01
C TYR A 131 4.16 -15.97 3.00
N VAL A 132 4.73 -16.79 2.11
CA VAL A 132 3.94 -17.56 1.14
C VAL A 132 3.31 -18.80 1.76
N GLU A 133 3.93 -19.38 2.79
CA GLU A 133 3.41 -20.53 3.49
C GLU A 133 2.22 -20.16 4.39
N GLY A 134 2.33 -19.02 5.09
CA GLY A 134 1.31 -18.58 6.02
C GLY A 134 1.18 -19.44 7.27
N PHE A 135 0.12 -19.23 8.00
CA PHE A 135 -0.21 -19.91 9.24
C PHE A 135 -1.66 -20.37 9.22
N TYR A 136 -1.93 -21.57 9.73
CA TYR A 136 -3.31 -22.06 9.85
C TYR A 136 -3.93 -21.59 11.16
N ALA A 137 -5.01 -20.81 11.07
CA ALA A 137 -5.77 -20.39 12.24
C ALA A 137 -7.24 -20.20 11.90
N ASN A 138 -8.10 -20.56 12.85
CA ASN A 138 -9.57 -20.43 12.74
C ASN A 138 -10.16 -21.08 11.47
N GLY A 139 -9.63 -22.23 11.07
CA GLY A 139 -10.11 -22.96 9.91
C GLY A 139 -9.69 -22.41 8.55
N LYS A 140 -8.78 -21.45 8.54
CA LYS A 140 -8.27 -20.81 7.31
C LYS A 140 -6.75 -20.69 7.34
N THR A 141 -6.16 -20.71 6.17
CA THR A 141 -4.77 -20.31 5.98
C THR A 141 -4.69 -18.81 5.80
N ASN A 142 -3.74 -18.16 6.47
CA ASN A 142 -3.43 -16.75 6.26
C ASN A 142 -2.08 -16.69 5.54
N ARG A 143 -2.10 -17.06 4.27
CA ARG A 143 -0.94 -17.05 3.38
C ARG A 143 -1.01 -15.88 2.39
N PHE A 144 0.09 -15.57 1.76
CA PHE A 144 0.10 -14.68 0.62
C PHE A 144 -0.60 -15.35 -0.58
N GLU A 145 -1.69 -14.78 -1.02
CA GLU A 145 -2.46 -15.21 -2.18
C GLU A 145 -2.32 -14.14 -3.26
N TRP A 146 -1.44 -14.35 -4.23
CA TRP A 146 -1.05 -13.33 -5.20
C TRP A 146 -2.25 -12.72 -5.95
N LYS A 147 -3.30 -13.51 -6.25
CA LYS A 147 -4.53 -13.04 -6.91
C LYS A 147 -5.25 -11.96 -6.13
N ASN A 148 -5.16 -11.99 -4.80
CA ASN A 148 -5.75 -10.99 -3.91
C ASN A 148 -4.91 -9.71 -3.82
N THR A 149 -3.75 -9.67 -4.46
CA THR A 149 -2.79 -8.57 -4.37
C THR A 149 -2.60 -7.81 -5.68
N ILE A 150 -3.43 -8.09 -6.69
CA ILE A 150 -3.49 -7.39 -7.98
C ILE A 150 -4.77 -6.56 -8.08
N GLY A 151 -4.85 -5.68 -9.09
CA GLY A 151 -5.98 -4.76 -9.26
C GLY A 151 -5.92 -3.53 -8.34
N PRO A 152 -7.00 -2.74 -8.26
CA PRO A 152 -7.06 -1.53 -7.45
C PRO A 152 -6.76 -1.82 -5.97
N ILE A 153 -5.94 -0.99 -5.33
CA ILE A 153 -5.50 -1.21 -3.94
C ILE A 153 -6.69 -1.23 -2.97
N GLU A 154 -7.69 -0.40 -3.22
CA GLU A 154 -8.91 -0.32 -2.42
C GLU A 154 -9.80 -1.57 -2.49
N GLU A 155 -9.61 -2.42 -3.48
CA GLU A 155 -10.35 -3.68 -3.66
C GLU A 155 -9.58 -4.88 -3.10
N ARG A 156 -8.31 -4.71 -2.74
CA ARG A 156 -7.49 -5.77 -2.17
C ARG A 156 -7.93 -6.07 -0.74
N PRO A 157 -8.27 -7.33 -0.41
CA PRO A 157 -8.83 -7.66 0.92
C PRO A 157 -7.82 -7.51 2.06
N GLY A 158 -6.54 -7.60 1.75
CA GLY A 158 -5.49 -7.74 2.75
C GLY A 158 -5.65 -9.02 3.58
N HIS A 159 -4.66 -9.35 4.38
CA HIS A 159 -4.73 -10.53 5.26
C HIS A 159 -4.00 -10.31 6.58
N MET A 160 -4.28 -11.19 7.54
CA MET A 160 -3.56 -11.19 8.81
C MET A 160 -2.26 -11.99 8.66
N ASN A 161 -1.13 -11.31 8.76
CA ASN A 161 0.16 -11.99 8.83
C ASN A 161 0.37 -12.51 10.25
N GLN A 162 0.09 -13.78 10.45
CA GLN A 162 0.20 -14.40 11.77
C GLN A 162 1.63 -14.76 12.17
N ASN A 163 2.55 -14.88 11.21
CA ASN A 163 3.96 -15.13 11.50
C ASN A 163 4.57 -13.95 12.26
N TRP A 164 4.09 -12.72 12.00
CA TRP A 164 4.61 -11.49 12.62
C TRP A 164 3.55 -10.67 13.37
N GLY A 165 2.31 -11.12 13.41
CA GLY A 165 1.27 -10.55 14.26
C GLY A 165 0.71 -9.21 13.82
N TYR A 166 0.70 -8.90 12.52
CA TYR A 166 0.11 -7.66 11.99
C TYR A 166 -0.74 -7.91 10.74
N ARG A 167 -1.66 -6.98 10.47
CA ARG A 167 -2.45 -7.02 9.25
C ARG A 167 -1.66 -6.42 8.09
N VAL A 168 -1.64 -7.13 6.97
CA VAL A 168 -1.09 -6.68 5.69
C VAL A 168 -2.23 -6.15 4.83
N SER A 169 -2.03 -4.99 4.21
CA SER A 169 -2.99 -4.40 3.27
C SER A 169 -2.90 -4.99 1.86
N ASP A 170 -1.84 -5.77 1.58
CA ASP A 170 -1.46 -6.25 0.23
C ASP A 170 -1.25 -5.12 -0.79
N GLY A 171 -1.02 -3.89 -0.29
CA GLY A 171 -0.77 -2.72 -1.12
C GLY A 171 0.51 -2.83 -1.95
N PHE A 172 1.56 -3.47 -1.43
CA PHE A 172 2.73 -3.88 -2.19
C PHE A 172 2.58 -5.38 -2.53
N GLY A 173 1.91 -5.67 -3.64
CA GLY A 173 1.52 -7.01 -4.05
C GLY A 173 2.36 -7.56 -5.19
N PHE A 174 1.79 -8.53 -5.90
CA PHE A 174 2.48 -9.25 -6.97
C PHE A 174 2.94 -8.33 -8.10
N HIS A 175 2.07 -7.45 -8.58
CA HIS A 175 2.39 -6.50 -9.64
C HIS A 175 3.54 -5.56 -9.23
N GLU A 176 3.47 -4.98 -8.04
CA GLU A 176 4.50 -4.08 -7.52
C GLU A 176 5.85 -4.79 -7.32
N MET A 177 5.84 -6.08 -6.95
CA MET A 177 7.06 -6.90 -6.84
C MET A 177 7.71 -7.14 -8.21
N LEU A 178 6.91 -7.47 -9.24
CA LEU A 178 7.40 -7.61 -10.62
C LEU A 178 7.97 -6.28 -11.13
N GLN A 179 7.25 -5.19 -10.92
CA GLN A 179 7.65 -3.85 -11.34
C GLN A 179 8.98 -3.41 -10.69
N LEU A 180 9.15 -3.67 -9.39
CA LEU A 180 10.43 -3.42 -8.72
C LEU A 180 11.56 -4.25 -9.34
N THR A 181 11.29 -5.53 -9.65
CA THR A 181 12.31 -6.43 -10.23
C THR A 181 12.74 -5.95 -11.61
N GLU A 182 11.79 -5.55 -12.46
CA GLU A 182 12.05 -4.91 -13.75
C GLU A 182 12.88 -3.62 -13.60
N ASP A 183 12.48 -2.76 -12.66
CA ASP A 183 13.15 -1.50 -12.38
C ASP A 183 14.60 -1.67 -11.93
N LEU A 184 14.92 -2.78 -11.26
CA LEU A 184 16.27 -3.16 -10.85
C LEU A 184 17.09 -3.82 -11.98
N GLY A 185 16.47 -4.15 -13.12
CA GLY A 185 17.09 -4.91 -14.20
C GLY A 185 17.41 -6.35 -13.82
N ALA A 186 16.60 -6.96 -12.96
CA ALA A 186 16.76 -8.30 -12.42
C ALA A 186 15.68 -9.25 -12.92
N GLU A 187 15.95 -10.56 -12.84
CA GLU A 187 14.95 -11.58 -13.15
C GLU A 187 14.07 -11.90 -11.93
N PRO A 188 12.73 -12.03 -12.09
CA PRO A 188 11.86 -12.40 -10.99
C PRO A 188 11.92 -13.90 -10.69
N LEU A 189 12.19 -14.25 -9.44
CA LEU A 189 12.03 -15.61 -8.92
C LEU A 189 10.81 -15.63 -7.98
N PHE A 190 9.64 -15.81 -8.55
CA PHE A 190 8.40 -15.86 -7.78
C PHE A 190 8.20 -17.22 -7.12
N VAL A 191 7.85 -17.21 -5.82
CA VAL A 191 7.64 -18.40 -5.01
C VAL A 191 6.15 -18.65 -4.82
N VAL A 192 5.68 -19.83 -5.22
CA VAL A 192 4.30 -20.28 -5.01
C VAL A 192 4.21 -21.24 -3.82
N ASN A 193 3.04 -21.29 -3.19
CA ASN A 193 2.76 -22.26 -2.14
C ASN A 193 2.41 -23.60 -2.77
N MET A 194 2.96 -24.69 -2.20
CA MET A 194 2.73 -26.06 -2.65
C MET A 194 1.77 -26.84 -1.72
N GLY A 195 0.95 -26.16 -0.94
CA GLY A 195 0.04 -26.79 0.02
C GLY A 195 0.68 -26.98 1.40
N MET A 196 1.69 -26.18 1.74
CA MET A 196 2.34 -26.21 3.05
C MET A 196 2.23 -24.86 3.75
N GLY A 197 2.17 -24.91 5.07
CA GLY A 197 2.25 -23.78 5.95
C GLY A 197 2.99 -24.12 7.23
N HIS A 198 3.18 -23.12 8.10
CA HIS A 198 3.80 -23.35 9.39
C HIS A 198 2.94 -24.31 10.23
N ALA A 199 3.52 -25.44 10.60
CA ALA A 199 2.91 -26.48 11.42
C ALA A 199 1.69 -27.19 10.83
N TRP A 200 1.45 -27.08 9.52
CA TRP A 200 0.38 -27.82 8.84
C TRP A 200 0.76 -28.15 7.39
N VAL A 201 0.08 -29.15 6.83
CA VAL A 201 0.12 -29.52 5.42
C VAL A 201 -1.31 -29.65 4.94
N GLU A 202 -1.62 -29.15 3.75
CA GLU A 202 -2.95 -29.26 3.16
C GLU A 202 -3.28 -30.71 2.84
N ASP A 203 -4.57 -31.05 2.92
CA ASP A 203 -5.06 -32.33 2.44
C ASP A 203 -4.78 -32.46 0.94
N TYR A 204 -4.25 -33.58 0.50
CA TYR A 204 -3.89 -33.80 -0.91
C TYR A 204 -5.13 -33.67 -1.84
N THR A 205 -6.34 -33.84 -1.33
CA THR A 205 -7.59 -33.63 -2.10
C THR A 205 -7.83 -32.16 -2.49
N ARG A 206 -7.12 -31.24 -1.86
CA ARG A 206 -7.17 -29.79 -2.16
C ARG A 206 -5.92 -29.28 -2.85
N ILE A 207 -4.96 -30.13 -3.14
CA ILE A 207 -3.69 -29.71 -3.76
C ILE A 207 -3.89 -29.10 -5.15
N ASP A 208 -4.96 -29.47 -5.86
CA ASP A 208 -5.31 -28.94 -7.18
C ASP A 208 -5.53 -27.43 -7.16
N GLU A 209 -6.03 -26.85 -6.05
CA GLU A 209 -6.17 -25.42 -5.89
C GLU A 209 -4.82 -24.68 -5.97
N TYR A 210 -3.79 -25.24 -5.34
CA TYR A 210 -2.42 -24.69 -5.35
C TYR A 210 -1.74 -24.87 -6.69
N ILE A 211 -1.96 -26.02 -7.36
CA ILE A 211 -1.46 -26.25 -8.73
C ILE A 211 -2.09 -25.24 -9.68
N GLN A 212 -3.42 -25.05 -9.59
CA GLN A 212 -4.12 -24.08 -10.45
C GLN A 212 -3.64 -22.64 -10.19
N GLU A 213 -3.41 -22.26 -8.93
CA GLU A 213 -2.87 -20.95 -8.60
C GLU A 213 -1.48 -20.71 -9.21
N ALA A 214 -0.63 -21.72 -9.24
CA ALA A 214 0.68 -21.65 -9.89
C ALA A 214 0.56 -21.55 -11.42
N LEU A 215 -0.33 -22.32 -12.04
CA LEU A 215 -0.60 -22.24 -13.48
C LEU A 215 -1.15 -20.89 -13.90
N ASP A 216 -2.12 -20.36 -13.14
CA ASP A 216 -2.69 -19.04 -13.39
C ASP A 216 -1.64 -17.93 -13.25
N CYS A 217 -0.68 -18.09 -12.35
CA CYS A 217 0.43 -17.15 -12.22
C CYS A 217 1.31 -17.13 -13.46
N LEU A 218 1.61 -18.28 -14.04
CA LEU A 218 2.38 -18.39 -15.29
C LEU A 218 1.62 -17.77 -16.47
N LEU A 219 0.31 -18.03 -16.56
CA LEU A 219 -0.53 -17.46 -17.62
C LEU A 219 -0.64 -15.93 -17.50
N TYR A 220 -0.89 -15.44 -16.29
CA TYR A 220 -0.96 -13.99 -16.04
C TYR A 220 0.31 -13.25 -16.43
N THR A 221 1.48 -13.83 -16.17
CA THR A 221 2.77 -13.22 -16.53
C THR A 221 3.10 -13.33 -18.01
N SER A 222 2.62 -14.37 -18.72
CA SER A 222 2.81 -14.50 -20.17
C SER A 222 1.89 -13.56 -20.95
N ASP A 223 0.63 -13.45 -20.58
CA ASP A 223 -0.33 -12.54 -21.23
C ASP A 223 0.09 -11.08 -21.08
N ALA A 224 0.62 -10.69 -19.91
CA ALA A 224 1.15 -9.35 -19.68
C ALA A 224 2.40 -9.03 -20.55
N ALA A 225 3.15 -10.03 -20.99
CA ALA A 225 4.31 -9.86 -21.86
C ALA A 225 3.90 -9.66 -23.32
N ASP A 226 2.72 -10.14 -23.73
CA ASP A 226 2.22 -10.00 -25.11
C ASP A 226 1.52 -8.65 -25.35
N GLU A 227 1.18 -7.91 -24.28
CA GLU A 227 0.54 -6.58 -24.35
C GLU A 227 1.53 -5.40 -24.20
N ALA A 228 2.81 -5.66 -23.97
CA ALA A 228 3.87 -4.66 -23.75
C ALA A 228 4.74 -4.46 -25.00
#